data_ff0fed7d76b278b195e30a08c0011d59
#
_entry.id   ff0fed7d76b278b195e30a08c0011d59
#
_cell.length_a   1.000
_cell.length_b   1.000
_cell.length_c   1.000
_cell.angle_alpha   90.00
_cell.angle_beta   90.00
_cell.angle_gamma   90.00
#
_symmetry.space_group_name_H-M   'P 1'
#
loop_
_entity.id
_entity.type
_entity.pdbx_description
1 polymer ?
#
loop_
_entity_poly.entity_id
_entity_poly.type
_entity_poly.pdbx_seq_one_letter_code
_entity_poly.pdbx_strand_id
1 'polypeptide(L)'
;RAKLLEIEEFSLDPEIFIEINESIQSEVLQLLSEDSIAKIIKRLESDDSLKILENLESDKKNLVMDKLPPKDRFLLEEGLSFPEDSAARIMQREFTAVPSNWTVGQTIDYLRENKDLPQEFLEIFIVDNDFKPIGTVPSSRVLRTPRDYKMNSIMREMPVLISVNMDKEEVGHTFENYNLVSAGVVNKNN
;
A
#
# COMPACT_ATOMS: atom_id res chain seq x y z
N ARG A 1 -18.25 17.77 -14.40
CA ARG A 1 -17.17 17.30 -13.49
C ARG A 1 -16.39 16.14 -14.11
N ALA A 2 -17.05 15.05 -14.55
CA ALA A 2 -16.38 13.93 -15.23
C ALA A 2 -15.62 14.35 -16.50
N LYS A 3 -16.14 15.27 -17.31
CA LYS A 3 -15.44 15.81 -18.48
C LYS A 3 -14.11 16.50 -18.17
N LEU A 4 -13.89 17.01 -16.97
CA LEU A 4 -12.62 17.60 -16.55
C LEU A 4 -11.55 16.53 -16.32
N LEU A 5 -11.93 15.33 -15.89
CA LEU A 5 -11.04 14.19 -15.66
C LEU A 5 -10.64 13.45 -16.96
N GLU A 6 -11.44 13.64 -18.04
CA GLU A 6 -11.16 13.06 -19.37
C GLU A 6 -10.25 13.95 -20.24
N ILE A 7 -10.01 15.21 -19.83
CA ILE A 7 -9.11 16.09 -20.57
C ILE A 7 -7.67 15.68 -20.25
N GLU A 8 -6.94 15.15 -21.23
CA GLU A 8 -5.55 14.69 -21.11
C GLU A 8 -4.57 15.75 -20.55
N GLU A 9 -4.91 17.03 -20.65
CA GLU A 9 -4.15 18.16 -20.12
C GLU A 9 -4.32 18.38 -18.59
N PHE A 10 -5.39 17.84 -17.99
CA PHE A 10 -5.58 17.86 -16.54
C PHE A 10 -5.06 16.55 -15.95
N SER A 11 -3.76 16.52 -15.62
CA SER A 11 -3.21 15.48 -14.74
C SER A 11 -3.65 15.75 -13.31
N LEU A 12 -4.93 15.53 -13.02
CA LEU A 12 -5.40 15.49 -11.64
C LEU A 12 -4.64 14.38 -10.92
N ASP A 13 -4.09 14.72 -9.78
CA ASP A 13 -3.48 13.73 -8.91
C ASP A 13 -4.53 12.69 -8.55
N PRO A 14 -4.32 11.39 -8.81
CA PRO A 14 -5.28 10.36 -8.46
C PRO A 14 -5.65 10.33 -6.98
N GLU A 15 -4.75 10.78 -6.10
CA GLU A 15 -5.00 10.88 -4.65
C GLU A 15 -6.15 11.84 -4.33
N ILE A 16 -6.30 12.93 -5.08
CA ILE A 16 -7.45 13.84 -4.94
C ILE A 16 -8.78 13.08 -5.14
N PHE A 17 -8.76 12.04 -5.97
CA PHE A 17 -9.96 11.23 -6.23
C PHE A 17 -10.39 10.40 -5.02
N ILE A 18 -9.44 10.00 -4.19
CA ILE A 18 -9.69 9.24 -2.96
C ILE A 18 -10.20 10.15 -1.84
N GLU A 19 -9.78 11.42 -1.82
CA GLU A 19 -10.18 12.40 -0.80
C GLU A 19 -11.60 12.96 -0.99
N ILE A 20 -12.20 12.82 -2.19
CA ILE A 20 -13.55 13.30 -2.41
C ILE A 20 -14.58 12.41 -1.72
N ASN A 21 -15.71 13.04 -1.31
CA ASN A 21 -16.82 12.33 -0.68
C ASN A 21 -17.26 11.11 -1.52
N GLU A 22 -17.47 9.97 -0.86
CA GLU A 22 -17.80 8.67 -1.47
C GLU A 22 -18.99 8.72 -2.42
N SER A 23 -20.04 9.49 -2.09
CA SER A 23 -21.20 9.69 -2.96
C SER A 23 -20.82 10.37 -4.27
N ILE A 24 -19.97 11.41 -4.22
CA ILE A 24 -19.46 12.10 -5.41
C ILE A 24 -18.51 11.21 -6.20
N GLN A 25 -17.66 10.46 -5.50
CA GLN A 25 -16.75 9.49 -6.10
C GLN A 25 -17.51 8.47 -6.93
N SER A 26 -18.56 7.86 -6.37
CA SER A 26 -19.43 6.90 -7.06
C SER A 26 -20.09 7.49 -8.31
N GLU A 27 -20.64 8.70 -8.22
CA GLU A 27 -21.23 9.40 -9.39
C GLU A 27 -20.18 9.62 -10.50
N VAL A 28 -18.97 10.05 -10.13
CA VAL A 28 -17.89 10.29 -11.08
C VAL A 28 -17.42 8.99 -11.73
N LEU A 29 -17.27 7.91 -10.94
CA LEU A 29 -16.89 6.58 -11.44
C LEU A 29 -17.89 6.03 -12.47
N GLN A 30 -19.19 6.29 -12.31
CA GLN A 30 -20.19 5.87 -13.29
C GLN A 30 -20.05 6.60 -14.63
N LEU A 31 -19.58 7.85 -14.62
CA LEU A 31 -19.44 8.70 -15.79
C LEU A 31 -18.10 8.54 -16.52
N LEU A 32 -17.06 8.03 -15.84
CA LEU A 32 -15.75 7.80 -16.44
C LEU A 32 -15.74 6.55 -17.32
N SER A 33 -14.92 6.61 -18.38
CA SER A 33 -14.61 5.42 -19.19
C SER A 33 -13.77 4.42 -18.42
N GLU A 34 -13.85 3.14 -18.79
CA GLU A 34 -13.03 2.08 -18.19
C GLU A 34 -11.53 2.34 -18.36
N ASP A 35 -11.12 2.93 -19.48
CA ASP A 35 -9.72 3.33 -19.73
C ASP A 35 -9.25 4.42 -18.77
N SER A 36 -10.12 5.40 -18.48
CA SER A 36 -9.84 6.47 -17.52
C SER A 36 -9.70 5.92 -16.10
N ILE A 37 -10.61 5.02 -15.69
CA ILE A 37 -10.55 4.37 -14.37
C ILE A 37 -9.28 3.51 -14.25
N ALA A 38 -8.94 2.72 -15.28
CA ALA A 38 -7.71 1.93 -15.29
C ALA A 38 -6.43 2.79 -15.18
N LYS A 39 -6.41 3.98 -15.80
CA LYS A 39 -5.30 4.94 -15.65
C LYS A 39 -5.19 5.49 -14.23
N ILE A 40 -6.31 5.76 -13.56
CA ILE A 40 -6.35 6.19 -12.16
C ILE A 40 -5.78 5.08 -11.26
N ILE A 41 -6.31 3.87 -11.37
CA ILE A 41 -5.90 2.69 -10.59
C ILE A 41 -4.38 2.44 -10.70
N LYS A 42 -3.79 2.55 -11.89
CA LYS A 42 -2.34 2.37 -12.10
C LYS A 42 -1.44 3.34 -11.35
N ARG A 43 -1.97 4.43 -10.85
CA ARG A 43 -1.24 5.49 -10.15
C ARG A 43 -1.54 5.54 -8.66
N LEU A 44 -2.53 4.79 -8.21
CA LEU A 44 -2.92 4.66 -6.81
C LEU A 44 -2.21 3.48 -6.14
N GLU A 45 -2.12 3.53 -4.84
CA GLU A 45 -1.71 2.42 -4.00
C GLU A 45 -2.77 1.30 -3.99
N SER A 46 -2.39 0.10 -3.62
CA SER A 46 -3.22 -1.10 -3.79
C SER A 46 -4.52 -1.06 -2.96
N ASP A 47 -4.49 -0.51 -1.74
CA ASP A 47 -5.68 -0.38 -0.87
C ASP A 47 -6.69 0.63 -1.44
N ASP A 48 -6.24 1.76 -1.97
CA ASP A 48 -7.08 2.75 -2.61
C ASP A 48 -7.64 2.25 -3.94
N SER A 49 -6.86 1.50 -4.70
CA SER A 49 -7.31 0.82 -5.91
C SER A 49 -8.43 -0.19 -5.63
N LEU A 50 -8.33 -0.94 -4.52
CA LEU A 50 -9.39 -1.86 -4.08
C LEU A 50 -10.67 -1.13 -3.74
N LYS A 51 -10.61 -0.01 -2.99
CA LYS A 51 -11.79 0.83 -2.68
C LYS A 51 -12.52 1.31 -3.94
N ILE A 52 -11.76 1.77 -4.96
CA ILE A 52 -12.36 2.15 -6.24
C ILE A 52 -13.08 0.98 -6.89
N LEU A 53 -12.44 -0.20 -6.95
CA LEU A 53 -13.03 -1.38 -7.56
C LEU A 53 -14.27 -1.89 -6.82
N GLU A 54 -14.33 -1.73 -5.52
CA GLU A 54 -15.49 -2.08 -4.69
C GLU A 54 -16.72 -1.22 -5.03
N ASN A 55 -16.50 0.07 -5.34
CA ASN A 55 -17.54 1.03 -5.70
C ASN A 55 -18.03 0.91 -7.17
N LEU A 56 -17.44 -0.01 -7.97
CA LEU A 56 -17.88 -0.26 -9.34
C LEU A 56 -18.90 -1.40 -9.40
N GLU A 57 -19.87 -1.26 -10.31
CA GLU A 57 -20.74 -2.37 -10.69
C GLU A 57 -19.94 -3.53 -11.31
N SER A 58 -20.40 -4.76 -11.10
CA SER A 58 -19.66 -5.98 -11.47
C SER A 58 -19.19 -5.99 -12.93
N ASP A 59 -20.03 -5.58 -13.87
CA ASP A 59 -19.70 -5.58 -15.30
C ASP A 59 -18.58 -4.56 -15.60
N LYS A 60 -18.71 -3.36 -15.05
CA LYS A 60 -17.72 -2.29 -15.22
C LYS A 60 -16.40 -2.63 -14.54
N LYS A 61 -16.44 -3.25 -13.36
CA LYS A 61 -15.26 -3.77 -12.63
C LYS A 61 -14.47 -4.73 -13.51
N ASN A 62 -15.12 -5.72 -14.12
CA ASN A 62 -14.46 -6.71 -14.99
C ASN A 62 -13.79 -6.02 -16.19
N LEU A 63 -14.48 -5.09 -16.84
CA LEU A 63 -13.93 -4.34 -17.99
C LEU A 63 -12.72 -3.49 -17.60
N VAL A 64 -12.73 -2.87 -16.44
CA VAL A 64 -11.59 -2.12 -15.91
C VAL A 64 -10.41 -3.05 -15.60
N MET A 65 -10.68 -4.18 -14.93
CA MET A 65 -9.66 -5.19 -14.60
C MET A 65 -8.96 -5.75 -15.86
N ASP A 66 -9.70 -5.94 -16.95
CA ASP A 66 -9.14 -6.41 -18.23
C ASP A 66 -8.16 -5.40 -18.87
N LYS A 67 -8.24 -4.13 -18.51
CA LYS A 67 -7.35 -3.06 -19.00
C LYS A 67 -6.09 -2.85 -18.15
N LEU A 68 -6.00 -3.53 -17.01
CA LEU A 68 -4.85 -3.44 -16.13
C LEU A 68 -3.71 -4.37 -16.59
N PRO A 69 -2.44 -4.02 -16.31
CA PRO A 69 -1.32 -4.92 -16.49
C PRO A 69 -1.54 -6.23 -15.69
N PRO A 70 -1.07 -7.37 -16.18
CA PRO A 70 -1.27 -8.67 -15.52
C PRO A 70 -0.80 -8.71 -14.05
N LYS A 71 0.28 -8.01 -13.72
CA LYS A 71 0.80 -7.91 -12.35
C LYS A 71 -0.19 -7.20 -11.43
N ASP A 72 -0.68 -6.02 -11.83
CA ASP A 72 -1.61 -5.21 -11.04
C ASP A 72 -2.95 -5.92 -10.90
N ARG A 73 -3.46 -6.47 -11.99
CA ARG A 73 -4.68 -7.29 -12.00
C ARG A 73 -4.58 -8.44 -11.00
N PHE A 74 -3.49 -9.21 -11.00
CA PHE A 74 -3.30 -10.33 -10.07
C PHE A 74 -3.33 -9.88 -8.61
N LEU A 75 -2.65 -8.77 -8.28
CA LEU A 75 -2.61 -8.23 -6.92
C LEU A 75 -3.99 -7.76 -6.44
N LEU A 76 -4.77 -7.13 -7.34
CA LEU A 76 -6.12 -6.68 -7.02
C LEU A 76 -7.11 -7.84 -6.93
N GLU A 77 -7.03 -8.85 -7.81
CA GLU A 77 -7.83 -10.08 -7.72
C GLU A 77 -7.55 -10.82 -6.39
N GLU A 78 -6.28 -10.93 -6.00
CA GLU A 78 -5.91 -11.50 -4.71
C GLU A 78 -6.50 -10.68 -3.56
N GLY A 79 -6.37 -9.34 -3.58
CA GLY A 79 -6.97 -8.46 -2.58
C GLY A 79 -8.48 -8.67 -2.47
N LEU A 80 -9.20 -8.68 -3.60
CA LEU A 80 -10.65 -8.89 -3.66
C LEU A 80 -11.09 -10.30 -3.20
N SER A 81 -10.19 -11.28 -3.13
CA SER A 81 -10.49 -12.62 -2.65
C SER A 81 -10.61 -12.72 -1.12
N PHE A 82 -10.06 -11.75 -0.39
CA PHE A 82 -10.16 -11.70 1.08
C PHE A 82 -11.52 -11.15 1.53
N PRO A 83 -11.95 -11.47 2.78
CA PRO A 83 -13.15 -10.87 3.35
C PRO A 83 -13.11 -9.35 3.36
N GLU A 84 -14.23 -8.69 3.12
CA GLU A 84 -14.34 -7.23 2.95
C GLU A 84 -13.88 -6.45 4.19
N ASP A 85 -14.10 -7.00 5.39
CA ASP A 85 -13.71 -6.40 6.66
C ASP A 85 -12.34 -6.88 7.19
N SER A 86 -11.52 -7.52 6.35
CA SER A 86 -10.23 -8.06 6.77
C SER A 86 -9.08 -7.05 6.61
N ALA A 87 -8.02 -7.24 7.41
CA ALA A 87 -6.77 -6.49 7.29
C ALA A 87 -6.19 -6.53 5.86
N ALA A 88 -6.32 -7.65 5.16
CA ALA A 88 -5.84 -7.81 3.79
C ALA A 88 -6.53 -6.87 2.79
N ARG A 89 -7.75 -6.37 3.10
CA ARG A 89 -8.49 -5.42 2.26
C ARG A 89 -8.06 -3.98 2.43
N ILE A 90 -7.53 -3.64 3.59
CA ILE A 90 -7.14 -2.28 3.96
C ILE A 90 -5.62 -2.10 4.04
N MET A 91 -4.83 -3.15 3.78
CA MET A 91 -3.38 -3.06 3.81
C MET A 91 -2.81 -2.53 2.50
N GLN A 92 -1.80 -1.69 2.60
CA GLN A 92 -0.92 -1.37 1.48
C GLN A 92 0.00 -2.56 1.18
N ARG A 93 0.20 -2.86 -0.10
CA ARG A 93 1.15 -3.87 -0.56
C ARG A 93 2.48 -3.27 -0.98
N GLU A 94 2.50 -1.96 -1.13
CA GLU A 94 3.67 -1.15 -1.43
C GLU A 94 4.38 -0.77 -0.12
N PHE A 95 5.45 -1.47 0.20
CA PHE A 95 6.24 -1.22 1.40
C PHE A 95 7.73 -1.35 1.14
N THR A 96 8.52 -0.72 1.99
CA THR A 96 9.98 -0.82 1.97
C THR A 96 10.45 -1.78 3.04
N ALA A 97 11.13 -2.85 2.64
CA ALA A 97 11.73 -3.82 3.56
C ALA A 97 13.19 -4.09 3.22
N VAL A 98 14.01 -4.26 4.26
CA VAL A 98 15.43 -4.58 4.11
C VAL A 98 15.86 -5.66 5.12
N PRO A 99 16.87 -6.49 4.78
CA PRO A 99 17.42 -7.48 5.69
C PRO A 99 18.04 -6.85 6.95
N SER A 100 17.86 -7.51 8.09
CA SER A 100 18.36 -7.05 9.40
C SER A 100 19.87 -6.89 9.50
N ASN A 101 20.62 -7.63 8.69
CA ASN A 101 22.09 -7.61 8.66
C ASN A 101 22.67 -6.52 7.74
N TRP A 102 21.84 -5.81 6.97
CA TRP A 102 22.31 -4.68 6.15
C TRP A 102 22.79 -3.54 7.01
N THR A 103 23.73 -2.75 6.45
CA THR A 103 24.12 -1.47 7.03
C THR A 103 23.18 -0.36 6.59
N VAL A 104 23.17 0.73 7.34
CA VAL A 104 22.48 1.98 6.98
C VAL A 104 22.93 2.45 5.59
N GLY A 105 24.23 2.33 5.29
CA GLY A 105 24.78 2.67 3.98
C GLY A 105 24.17 1.86 2.85
N GLN A 106 24.12 0.53 3.00
CA GLN A 106 23.50 -0.36 2.01
C GLN A 106 22.02 -0.06 1.83
N THR A 107 21.31 0.23 2.93
CA THR A 107 19.90 0.62 2.88
C THR A 107 19.70 1.91 2.09
N ILE A 108 20.51 2.96 2.35
CA ILE A 108 20.43 4.24 1.63
C ILE A 108 20.70 4.04 0.13
N ASP A 109 21.70 3.24 -0.22
CA ASP A 109 22.07 2.98 -1.60
C ASP A 109 20.93 2.23 -2.33
N TYR A 110 20.35 1.21 -1.68
CA TYR A 110 19.17 0.49 -2.17
C TYR A 110 17.96 1.41 -2.41
N LEU A 111 17.66 2.32 -1.46
CA LEU A 111 16.57 3.28 -1.60
C LEU A 111 16.75 4.25 -2.77
N ARG A 112 18.00 4.57 -3.13
CA ARG A 112 18.32 5.46 -4.25
C ARG A 112 18.27 4.77 -5.60
N GLU A 113 18.63 3.51 -5.66
CA GLU A 113 18.79 2.75 -6.89
C GLU A 113 17.48 2.07 -7.32
N ASN A 114 16.66 1.66 -6.36
CA ASN A 114 15.41 0.94 -6.62
C ASN A 114 14.26 1.91 -6.87
N LYS A 115 13.78 1.92 -8.12
CA LYS A 115 12.67 2.78 -8.56
C LYS A 115 11.28 2.18 -8.33
N ASP A 116 11.22 0.90 -7.92
CA ASP A 116 9.96 0.18 -7.69
C ASP A 116 9.45 0.34 -6.25
N LEU A 117 10.17 1.10 -5.42
CA LEU A 117 9.75 1.40 -4.06
C LEU A 117 8.62 2.44 -4.04
N PRO A 118 7.77 2.43 -3.01
CA PRO A 118 6.77 3.48 -2.82
C PRO A 118 7.44 4.86 -2.76
N GLN A 119 6.78 5.87 -3.31
CA GLN A 119 7.33 7.24 -3.34
C GLN A 119 7.41 7.84 -1.94
N GLU A 120 6.43 7.50 -1.08
CA GLU A 120 6.36 7.95 0.30
C GLU A 120 6.34 6.76 1.25
N PHE A 121 7.17 6.78 2.28
CA PHE A 121 7.17 5.82 3.36
C PHE A 121 7.75 6.44 4.64
N LEU A 122 7.10 6.20 5.75
CA LEU A 122 7.51 6.70 7.07
C LEU A 122 8.49 5.75 7.75
N GLU A 123 8.31 4.45 7.57
CA GLU A 123 9.10 3.40 8.20
C GLU A 123 9.62 2.39 7.18
N ILE A 124 10.79 1.84 7.48
CA ILE A 124 11.41 0.75 6.74
C ILE A 124 11.26 -0.51 7.58
N PHE A 125 10.63 -1.52 7.05
CA PHE A 125 10.49 -2.83 7.70
C PHE A 125 11.83 -3.58 7.69
N ILE A 126 12.15 -4.16 8.81
CA ILE A 126 13.32 -5.02 8.96
C ILE A 126 12.86 -6.46 8.96
N VAL A 127 13.42 -7.25 8.05
CA VAL A 127 13.06 -8.66 7.89
C VAL A 127 14.22 -9.59 8.25
N ASP A 128 13.86 -10.78 8.69
CA ASP A 128 14.81 -11.87 8.87
C ASP A 128 15.11 -12.63 7.56
N ASN A 129 15.81 -13.76 7.65
CA ASN A 129 16.18 -14.56 6.48
C ASN A 129 14.99 -15.25 5.80
N ASP A 130 13.88 -15.42 6.51
CA ASP A 130 12.64 -16.01 6.02
C ASP A 130 11.65 -14.95 5.54
N PHE A 131 12.13 -13.69 5.40
CA PHE A 131 11.33 -12.51 5.02
C PHE A 131 10.22 -12.15 6.02
N LYS A 132 10.36 -12.60 7.27
CA LYS A 132 9.42 -12.27 8.34
C LYS A 132 9.76 -10.90 8.93
N PRO A 133 8.80 -10.00 9.10
CA PRO A 133 9.04 -8.69 9.71
C PRO A 133 9.35 -8.86 11.22
N ILE A 134 10.49 -8.31 11.64
CA ILE A 134 10.98 -8.39 13.02
C ILE A 134 11.08 -7.02 13.70
N GLY A 135 11.00 -5.94 12.92
CA GLY A 135 11.06 -4.59 13.45
C GLY A 135 10.88 -3.54 12.38
N THR A 136 10.92 -2.27 12.79
CA THR A 136 10.88 -1.11 11.90
C THR A 136 11.96 -0.10 12.24
N VAL A 137 12.36 0.69 11.26
CA VAL A 137 13.23 1.86 11.42
C VAL A 137 12.59 3.05 10.73
N PRO A 138 12.28 4.15 11.48
CA PRO A 138 11.81 5.38 10.85
C PRO A 138 12.81 5.90 9.81
N SER A 139 12.33 6.34 8.66
CA SER A 139 13.15 6.89 7.56
C SER A 139 14.07 8.02 8.06
N SER A 140 13.56 8.85 8.95
CA SER A 140 14.33 9.93 9.59
C SER A 140 15.51 9.42 10.44
N ARG A 141 15.39 8.24 11.06
CA ARG A 141 16.49 7.62 11.82
C ARG A 141 17.59 7.12 10.90
N VAL A 142 17.24 6.49 9.78
CA VAL A 142 18.19 6.04 8.76
C VAL A 142 19.05 7.20 8.26
N LEU A 143 18.42 8.34 7.94
CA LEU A 143 19.12 9.54 7.45
C LEU A 143 20.07 10.17 8.48
N ARG A 144 19.86 9.96 9.78
CA ARG A 144 20.64 10.55 10.88
C ARG A 144 21.66 9.58 11.49
N THR A 145 21.69 8.33 11.05
CA THR A 145 22.60 7.31 11.58
C THR A 145 23.81 7.15 10.65
N PRO A 146 25.04 6.99 11.20
CA PRO A 146 26.22 6.73 10.38
C PRO A 146 26.05 5.46 9.53
N ARG A 147 26.67 5.46 8.34
CA ARG A 147 26.46 4.45 7.29
C ARG A 147 26.93 3.04 7.66
N ASP A 148 27.84 2.89 8.61
CA ASP A 148 28.44 1.63 9.08
C ASP A 148 27.58 0.88 10.10
N TYR A 149 26.58 1.54 10.70
CA TYR A 149 25.67 0.89 11.64
C TYR A 149 24.78 -0.14 10.92
N LYS A 150 24.49 -1.24 11.60
CA LYS A 150 23.57 -2.26 11.09
C LYS A 150 22.12 -1.90 11.39
N MET A 151 21.22 -2.25 10.49
CA MET A 151 19.79 -1.97 10.63
C MET A 151 19.19 -2.60 11.88
N ASN A 152 19.60 -3.84 12.24
CA ASN A 152 19.15 -4.50 13.48
C ASN A 152 19.57 -3.75 14.76
N SER A 153 20.67 -2.99 14.75
CA SER A 153 21.14 -2.23 15.93
C SER A 153 20.35 -0.94 16.17
N ILE A 154 19.59 -0.48 15.17
CA ILE A 154 18.84 0.76 15.24
C ILE A 154 17.32 0.57 15.09
N MET A 155 16.86 -0.65 14.82
CA MET A 155 15.44 -0.95 14.68
C MET A 155 14.73 -0.86 16.05
N ARG A 156 13.42 -0.65 15.97
CA ARG A 156 12.49 -0.92 17.05
C ARG A 156 11.88 -2.27 16.80
N GLU A 157 11.77 -3.10 17.82
CA GLU A 157 11.05 -4.37 17.71
C GLU A 157 9.58 -4.10 17.39
N MET A 158 8.99 -4.97 16.59
CA MET A 158 7.58 -4.89 16.27
C MET A 158 6.78 -5.55 17.40
N PRO A 159 5.91 -4.81 18.08
CA PRO A 159 5.20 -5.36 19.24
C PRO A 159 4.15 -6.40 18.86
N VAL A 160 3.62 -6.30 17.63
CA VAL A 160 2.54 -7.15 17.14
C VAL A 160 2.61 -7.27 15.62
N LEU A 161 2.25 -8.46 15.12
CA LEU A 161 2.00 -8.72 13.70
C LEU A 161 0.49 -8.89 13.50
N ILE A 162 -0.02 -8.35 12.40
CA ILE A 162 -1.44 -8.40 12.05
C ILE A 162 -1.65 -9.58 11.10
N SER A 163 -2.66 -10.41 11.39
CA SER A 163 -3.07 -11.46 10.46
C SER A 163 -3.84 -10.87 9.28
N VAL A 164 -3.62 -11.36 8.06
CA VAL A 164 -4.42 -11.00 6.86
C VAL A 164 -5.93 -11.13 7.07
N ASN A 165 -6.37 -12.04 7.96
CA ASN A 165 -7.78 -12.30 8.26
C ASN A 165 -8.29 -11.55 9.52
N MET A 166 -7.46 -10.72 10.16
CA MET A 166 -7.89 -9.92 11.30
C MET A 166 -8.94 -8.91 10.84
N ASP A 167 -9.99 -8.75 11.63
CA ASP A 167 -11.04 -7.78 11.36
C ASP A 167 -10.49 -6.34 11.43
N LYS A 168 -10.96 -5.47 10.53
CA LYS A 168 -10.48 -4.07 10.43
C LYS A 168 -10.69 -3.26 11.71
N GLU A 169 -11.76 -3.54 12.50
CA GLU A 169 -11.98 -2.87 13.79
C GLU A 169 -10.94 -3.33 14.82
N GLU A 170 -10.62 -4.63 14.82
CA GLU A 170 -9.55 -5.18 15.68
C GLU A 170 -8.18 -4.63 15.28
N VAL A 171 -7.93 -4.43 13.98
CA VAL A 171 -6.75 -3.73 13.49
C VAL A 171 -6.68 -2.31 14.07
N GLY A 172 -7.79 -1.55 13.99
CA GLY A 172 -7.88 -0.20 14.55
C GLY A 172 -7.55 -0.17 16.04
N HIS A 173 -8.16 -1.07 16.84
CA HIS A 173 -7.86 -1.21 18.27
C HIS A 173 -6.38 -1.58 18.53
N THR A 174 -5.80 -2.42 17.67
CA THR A 174 -4.38 -2.79 17.79
C THR A 174 -3.47 -1.58 17.57
N PHE A 175 -3.74 -0.77 16.54
CA PHE A 175 -2.99 0.48 16.29
C PHE A 175 -3.11 1.45 17.48
N GLU A 176 -4.29 1.61 18.04
CA GLU A 176 -4.54 2.48 19.19
C GLU A 176 -3.81 1.99 20.45
N ASN A 177 -3.96 0.70 20.80
CA ASN A 177 -3.40 0.12 22.01
C ASN A 177 -1.86 0.13 22.02
N TYR A 178 -1.22 -0.06 20.88
CA TYR A 178 0.24 -0.09 20.75
C TYR A 178 0.83 1.23 20.21
N ASN A 179 -0.01 2.23 19.96
CA ASN A 179 0.38 3.52 19.37
C ASN A 179 1.25 3.35 18.12
N LEU A 180 0.77 2.52 17.19
CA LEU A 180 1.50 2.15 15.98
C LEU A 180 1.38 3.24 14.90
N VAL A 181 2.44 3.44 14.15
CA VAL A 181 2.46 4.22 12.90
C VAL A 181 2.24 3.27 11.71
N SER A 182 2.84 2.09 11.78
CA SER A 182 2.69 1.02 10.80
C SER A 182 2.75 -0.34 11.49
N ALA A 183 2.24 -1.37 10.82
CA ALA A 183 2.30 -2.75 11.29
C ALA A 183 2.50 -3.72 10.13
N GLY A 184 3.29 -4.77 10.34
CA GLY A 184 3.43 -5.85 9.37
C GLY A 184 2.18 -6.72 9.33
N VAL A 185 1.60 -6.87 8.14
CA VAL A 185 0.51 -7.82 7.90
C VAL A 185 1.10 -9.11 7.35
N VAL A 186 0.76 -10.24 7.96
CA VAL A 186 1.32 -11.55 7.62
C VAL A 186 0.22 -12.59 7.43
N ASN A 187 0.48 -13.56 6.57
CA ASN A 187 -0.39 -14.74 6.45
C ASN A 187 0.02 -15.84 7.44
N LYS A 188 -0.78 -16.92 7.52
CA LYS A 188 -0.54 -18.02 8.48
C LYS A 188 0.78 -18.79 8.29
N ASN A 189 1.47 -18.58 7.19
CA ASN A 189 2.68 -19.30 6.83
C ASN A 189 3.97 -18.48 7.03
N ASN A 190 3.85 -17.24 7.49
CA ASN A 190 4.98 -16.35 7.81
C ASN A 190 4.92 -15.85 9.24
#